data_da56a4b803f60790d8341da1c554b142
#
_entry.id   da56a4b803f60790d8341da1c554b142
#
_cell.length_a   1.000
_cell.length_b   1.000
_cell.length_c   1.000
_cell.angle_alpha   90.00
_cell.angle_beta   90.00
_cell.angle_gamma   90.00
#
_symmetry.space_group_name_H-M   'P 1'
#
loop_
_entity.id
_entity.type
_entity.pdbx_description
1 polymer ?
#
loop_
_entity_poly.entity_id
_entity_poly.type
_entity_poly.pdbx_seq_one_letter_code
_entity_poly.pdbx_strand_id
1 'polypeptide(L)'
;MPVLRDLRIGVFYWIGEDAAATVREIADLGVEACQLAAVGERKLTPDLAAAYRKALAAAELEAVTIFAAYQGESYADIPTVMRTVGFMPPATRAAREVRTREVIDFGAAVGIRSFGCHIGFVPEERNADYEEVREVVRRIADYAASHGMTFCLETGQEPAPLLLQFFNDVARPNVKINFDPANMILYGSGEPIEAFRLLRPYVVSIHGKDGDWPERAKPGALGVERPLGAGSVNIPKFVRTVRESGYTGTINVESGVHGDEPHHVTLRAAVGLLKRLRDS
;
A
#
# COMPACT_ATOMS: atom_id res chain seq x y z
N MET A 1 15.38 -28.39 -7.43
CA MET A 1 15.05 -27.17 -6.67
C MET A 1 13.70 -26.73 -7.16
N PRO A 2 12.70 -26.40 -6.30
CA PRO A 2 11.49 -25.81 -6.80
C PRO A 2 11.87 -24.50 -7.49
N VAL A 3 11.42 -24.31 -8.73
CA VAL A 3 11.48 -23.02 -9.43
C VAL A 3 10.71 -22.06 -8.54
N LEU A 4 11.42 -21.15 -7.85
CA LEU A 4 10.80 -20.04 -7.15
C LEU A 4 9.97 -19.32 -8.23
N ARG A 5 8.66 -19.28 -8.07
CA ARG A 5 7.82 -18.42 -8.92
C ARG A 5 8.39 -17.04 -8.75
N ASP A 6 8.85 -16.48 -9.84
CA ASP A 6 9.58 -15.23 -9.85
C ASP A 6 8.74 -14.14 -9.17
N LEU A 7 9.41 -13.37 -8.31
CA LEU A 7 8.86 -12.18 -7.71
C LEU A 7 8.31 -11.26 -8.80
N ARG A 8 7.00 -11.01 -8.80
CA ARG A 8 6.35 -10.20 -9.83
C ARG A 8 6.53 -8.71 -9.53
N ILE A 9 6.76 -7.94 -10.58
CA ILE A 9 6.88 -6.49 -10.48
C ILE A 9 5.60 -5.84 -10.99
N GLY A 10 5.02 -4.99 -10.15
CA GLY A 10 3.81 -4.24 -10.42
C GLY A 10 3.99 -2.74 -10.22
N VAL A 11 2.90 -2.02 -10.33
CA VAL A 11 2.83 -0.58 -10.07
C VAL A 11 1.56 -0.24 -9.28
N PHE A 12 1.66 0.73 -8.38
CA PHE A 12 0.52 1.39 -7.75
C PHE A 12 0.02 2.50 -8.68
N TYR A 13 -1.27 2.51 -8.99
CA TYR A 13 -1.83 3.44 -9.96
C TYR A 13 -3.22 3.92 -9.58
N TRP A 14 -3.51 5.21 -9.82
CA TRP A 14 -4.81 5.80 -9.52
C TRP A 14 -5.87 5.36 -10.53
N ILE A 15 -7.07 5.06 -10.05
CA ILE A 15 -8.23 4.76 -10.89
C ILE A 15 -8.63 6.00 -11.69
N GLY A 16 -8.54 5.91 -13.03
CA GLY A 16 -9.03 6.91 -13.96
C GLY A 16 -10.51 6.71 -14.31
N GLU A 17 -11.11 7.67 -15.02
CA GLU A 17 -12.48 7.56 -15.54
C GLU A 17 -12.55 6.64 -16.76
N ASP A 18 -11.52 6.66 -17.61
CA ASP A 18 -11.35 5.74 -18.73
C ASP A 18 -10.48 4.56 -18.29
N ALA A 19 -11.15 3.44 -18.02
CA ALA A 19 -10.49 2.22 -17.60
C ALA A 19 -9.53 1.67 -18.68
N ALA A 20 -9.88 1.79 -19.96
CA ALA A 20 -9.05 1.28 -21.03
C ALA A 20 -7.78 2.11 -21.22
N ALA A 21 -7.86 3.43 -21.08
CA ALA A 21 -6.69 4.32 -21.10
C ALA A 21 -5.79 4.05 -19.89
N THR A 22 -6.35 4.01 -18.68
CA THR A 22 -5.60 3.75 -17.45
C THR A 22 -4.86 2.41 -17.50
N VAL A 23 -5.54 1.33 -17.91
CA VAL A 23 -4.90 0.00 -17.99
C VAL A 23 -3.84 -0.05 -19.07
N ARG A 24 -3.99 0.67 -20.17
CA ARG A 24 -2.97 0.79 -21.22
C ARG A 24 -1.72 1.49 -20.70
N GLU A 25 -1.88 2.61 -20.00
CA GLU A 25 -0.76 3.31 -19.37
C GLU A 25 0.02 2.40 -18.40
N ILE A 26 -0.69 1.59 -17.61
CA ILE A 26 -0.07 0.59 -16.73
C ILE A 26 0.68 -0.47 -17.54
N ALA A 27 0.05 -1.02 -18.56
CA ALA A 27 0.66 -2.06 -19.43
C ALA A 27 1.92 -1.56 -20.15
N ASP A 28 1.92 -0.29 -20.57
CA ASP A 28 3.06 0.35 -21.25
C ASP A 28 4.29 0.50 -20.33
N LEU A 29 4.14 0.37 -19.01
CA LEU A 29 5.25 0.27 -18.07
C LEU A 29 5.92 -1.11 -18.11
N GLY A 30 5.30 -2.09 -18.77
CA GLY A 30 5.80 -3.45 -18.89
C GLY A 30 5.71 -4.26 -17.59
N VAL A 31 4.78 -3.96 -16.70
CA VAL A 31 4.58 -4.65 -15.43
C VAL A 31 3.69 -5.90 -15.61
N GLU A 32 3.72 -6.79 -14.61
CA GLU A 32 2.98 -8.06 -14.59
C GLU A 32 1.72 -7.98 -13.71
N ALA A 33 1.65 -6.95 -12.86
CA ALA A 33 0.56 -6.72 -11.93
C ALA A 33 0.38 -5.23 -11.65
N CYS A 34 -0.74 -4.88 -11.02
CA CYS A 34 -0.92 -3.53 -10.48
C CYS A 34 -1.71 -3.55 -9.17
N GLN A 35 -1.58 -2.46 -8.44
CA GLN A 35 -2.50 -2.06 -7.39
C GLN A 35 -3.28 -0.85 -7.89
N LEU A 36 -4.59 -0.88 -7.76
CA LEU A 36 -5.44 0.24 -8.13
C LEU A 36 -5.82 1.05 -6.89
N ALA A 37 -5.83 2.36 -6.99
CA ALA A 37 -6.16 3.23 -5.86
C ALA A 37 -7.34 4.14 -6.17
N ALA A 38 -8.34 4.12 -5.30
CA ALA A 38 -9.50 4.98 -5.36
C ALA A 38 -9.26 6.23 -4.52
N VAL A 39 -9.10 7.38 -5.19
CA VAL A 39 -8.86 8.66 -4.52
C VAL A 39 -10.17 9.31 -4.09
N GLY A 40 -10.21 9.74 -2.83
CA GLY A 40 -11.25 10.63 -2.29
C GLY A 40 -12.67 10.23 -2.66
N GLU A 41 -13.36 11.14 -3.33
CA GLU A 41 -14.78 10.99 -3.71
C GLU A 41 -15.00 10.43 -5.14
N ARG A 42 -13.98 9.84 -5.75
CA ARG A 42 -14.17 9.23 -7.07
C ARG A 42 -15.37 8.28 -7.07
N LYS A 43 -16.30 8.50 -8.00
CA LYS A 43 -17.46 7.63 -8.16
C LYS A 43 -17.01 6.24 -8.65
N LEU A 44 -17.33 5.23 -7.88
CA LEU A 44 -17.05 3.83 -8.16
C LEU A 44 -18.35 3.16 -8.59
N THR A 45 -18.61 3.15 -9.90
CA THR A 45 -19.85 2.59 -10.45
C THR A 45 -19.67 1.13 -10.90
N PRO A 46 -20.76 0.34 -10.97
CA PRO A 46 -20.69 -1.01 -11.53
C PRO A 46 -20.19 -1.05 -12.98
N ASP A 47 -20.56 -0.05 -13.80
CA ASP A 47 -20.09 0.06 -15.19
C ASP A 47 -18.58 0.31 -15.26
N LEU A 48 -18.05 1.17 -14.39
CA LEU A 48 -16.60 1.41 -14.28
C LEU A 48 -15.86 0.13 -13.85
N ALA A 49 -16.41 -0.62 -12.88
CA ALA A 49 -15.83 -1.89 -12.46
C ALA A 49 -15.81 -2.94 -13.60
N ALA A 50 -16.90 -3.04 -14.35
CA ALA A 50 -16.97 -3.92 -15.52
C ALA A 50 -15.96 -3.51 -16.61
N ALA A 51 -15.77 -2.20 -16.84
CA ALA A 51 -14.79 -1.67 -17.77
C ALA A 51 -13.35 -2.02 -17.34
N TYR A 52 -12.99 -1.81 -16.05
CA TYR A 52 -11.68 -2.21 -15.51
C TYR A 52 -11.44 -3.72 -15.63
N ARG A 53 -12.42 -4.55 -15.24
CA ARG A 53 -12.29 -6.01 -15.38
C ARG A 53 -12.02 -6.42 -16.83
N LYS A 54 -12.73 -5.82 -17.79
CA LYS A 54 -12.55 -6.10 -19.23
C LYS A 54 -11.16 -5.64 -19.72
N ALA A 55 -10.74 -4.43 -19.34
CA ALA A 55 -9.46 -3.86 -19.77
C ALA A 55 -8.27 -4.64 -19.20
N LEU A 56 -8.31 -4.99 -17.90
CA LEU A 56 -7.28 -5.80 -17.23
C LEU A 56 -7.14 -7.18 -17.88
N ALA A 57 -8.28 -7.84 -18.16
CA ALA A 57 -8.27 -9.14 -18.85
C ALA A 57 -7.68 -9.04 -20.27
N ALA A 58 -8.01 -8.00 -21.02
CA ALA A 58 -7.48 -7.78 -22.36
C ALA A 58 -5.98 -7.47 -22.38
N ALA A 59 -5.44 -6.86 -21.32
CA ALA A 59 -4.04 -6.55 -21.16
C ALA A 59 -3.24 -7.66 -20.45
N GLU A 60 -3.89 -8.77 -20.06
CA GLU A 60 -3.30 -9.85 -19.25
C GLU A 60 -2.64 -9.35 -17.96
N LEU A 61 -3.19 -8.28 -17.38
CA LEU A 61 -2.73 -7.67 -16.12
C LEU A 61 -3.58 -8.12 -14.95
N GLU A 62 -2.92 -8.50 -13.85
CA GLU A 62 -3.59 -8.80 -12.59
C GLU A 62 -3.61 -7.56 -11.67
N ALA A 63 -4.80 -7.07 -11.33
CA ALA A 63 -4.95 -6.10 -10.25
C ALA A 63 -4.98 -6.87 -8.91
N VAL A 64 -3.90 -6.76 -8.12
CA VAL A 64 -3.70 -7.58 -6.90
C VAL A 64 -4.33 -6.96 -5.66
N THR A 65 -4.43 -5.63 -5.59
CA THR A 65 -5.00 -4.91 -4.43
C THR A 65 -5.71 -3.66 -4.91
N ILE A 66 -6.80 -3.30 -4.24
CA ILE A 66 -7.40 -1.99 -4.37
C ILE A 66 -7.17 -1.19 -3.09
N PHE A 67 -6.70 0.05 -3.21
CA PHE A 67 -6.44 0.96 -2.10
C PHE A 67 -7.52 2.03 -1.98
N ALA A 68 -7.85 2.41 -0.73
CA ALA A 68 -8.60 3.62 -0.44
C ALA A 68 -7.65 4.72 0.04
N ALA A 69 -7.81 5.92 -0.54
CA ALA A 69 -7.31 7.17 -0.01
C ALA A 69 -8.50 8.07 0.29
N TYR A 70 -8.53 8.67 1.49
CA TYR A 70 -9.71 9.37 1.95
C TYR A 70 -9.61 10.88 1.76
N GLN A 71 -10.75 11.52 1.54
CA GLN A 71 -10.82 12.97 1.47
C GLN A 71 -10.34 13.61 2.78
N GLY A 72 -9.55 14.68 2.65
CA GLY A 72 -9.03 15.45 3.79
C GLY A 72 -7.81 14.83 4.47
N GLU A 73 -7.25 13.72 3.97
CA GLU A 73 -5.95 13.25 4.41
C GLU A 73 -4.84 14.21 3.97
N SER A 74 -3.89 14.44 4.84
CA SER A 74 -2.73 15.30 4.56
C SER A 74 -1.46 14.70 5.17
N TYR A 75 -0.42 14.65 4.38
CA TYR A 75 0.88 14.09 4.70
C TYR A 75 1.96 15.18 4.79
N ALA A 76 1.59 16.38 5.27
CA ALA A 76 2.50 17.52 5.36
C ALA A 76 3.57 17.34 6.44
N ASP A 77 3.21 16.78 7.58
CA ASP A 77 4.07 16.46 8.72
C ASP A 77 3.43 15.39 9.60
N ILE A 78 4.20 14.81 10.53
CA ILE A 78 3.70 13.74 11.42
C ILE A 78 2.49 14.19 12.24
N PRO A 79 2.48 15.37 12.91
CA PRO A 79 1.30 15.84 13.63
C PRO A 79 0.05 15.99 12.75
N THR A 80 0.21 16.37 11.48
CA THR A 80 -0.90 16.47 10.54
C THR A 80 -1.40 15.09 10.12
N VAL A 81 -0.51 14.15 9.83
CA VAL A 81 -0.88 12.75 9.57
C VAL A 81 -1.68 12.18 10.74
N MET A 82 -1.21 12.34 11.98
CA MET A 82 -1.92 11.86 13.18
C MET A 82 -3.35 12.41 13.30
N ARG A 83 -3.59 13.66 12.86
CA ARG A 83 -4.90 14.30 12.94
C ARG A 83 -5.81 14.01 11.76
N THR A 84 -5.28 13.59 10.61
CA THR A 84 -6.05 13.60 9.37
C THR A 84 -6.11 12.24 8.66
N VAL A 85 -5.22 11.31 8.96
CA VAL A 85 -5.10 10.06 8.16
C VAL A 85 -5.80 8.89 8.81
N GLY A 86 -6.37 8.02 7.98
CA GLY A 86 -6.96 6.74 8.37
C GLY A 86 -8.21 6.87 9.22
N PHE A 87 -8.36 6.00 10.19
CA PHE A 87 -9.53 5.94 11.08
C PHE A 87 -9.30 6.59 12.44
N MET A 88 -8.13 7.19 12.66
CA MET A 88 -7.83 7.88 13.90
C MET A 88 -8.72 9.10 14.15
N PRO A 89 -8.98 9.99 13.16
CA PRO A 89 -9.82 11.16 13.40
C PRO A 89 -11.29 10.77 13.66
N PRO A 90 -11.85 11.01 14.87
CA PRO A 90 -13.22 10.60 15.19
C PRO A 90 -14.28 11.20 14.27
N ALA A 91 -14.08 12.47 13.86
CA ALA A 91 -15.04 13.21 13.03
C ALA A 91 -15.27 12.62 11.63
N THR A 92 -14.26 11.94 11.07
CA THR A 92 -14.32 11.36 9.71
C THR A 92 -14.43 9.85 9.70
N ARG A 93 -14.24 9.20 10.84
CA ARG A 93 -14.16 7.74 10.99
C ARG A 93 -15.33 7.00 10.36
N ALA A 94 -16.56 7.39 10.70
CA ALA A 94 -17.77 6.73 10.17
C ALA A 94 -17.93 6.91 8.66
N ALA A 95 -17.67 8.11 8.13
CA ALA A 95 -17.74 8.36 6.69
C ALA A 95 -16.67 7.55 5.92
N ARG A 96 -15.47 7.44 6.49
CA ARG A 96 -14.39 6.63 5.92
C ARG A 96 -14.69 5.15 5.95
N GLU A 97 -15.34 4.63 7.00
CA GLU A 97 -15.80 3.24 7.03
C GLU A 97 -16.83 2.97 5.92
N VAL A 98 -17.78 3.89 5.66
CA VAL A 98 -18.72 3.77 4.53
C VAL A 98 -17.97 3.77 3.21
N ARG A 99 -17.04 4.73 3.01
CA ARG A 99 -16.23 4.82 1.79
C ARG A 99 -15.39 3.56 1.57
N THR A 100 -14.85 2.99 2.63
CA THR A 100 -14.09 1.74 2.57
C THR A 100 -14.92 0.59 1.99
N ARG A 101 -16.19 0.45 2.42
CA ARG A 101 -17.10 -0.57 1.89
C ARG A 101 -17.36 -0.37 0.40
N GLU A 102 -17.56 0.87 -0.07
CA GLU A 102 -17.72 1.16 -1.50
C GLU A 102 -16.47 0.75 -2.31
N VAL A 103 -15.26 0.99 -1.76
CA VAL A 103 -14.01 0.59 -2.42
C VAL A 103 -13.87 -0.94 -2.45
N ILE A 104 -14.24 -1.62 -1.39
CA ILE A 104 -14.26 -3.09 -1.31
C ILE A 104 -15.24 -3.67 -2.34
N ASP A 105 -16.47 -3.14 -2.41
CA ASP A 105 -17.49 -3.58 -3.37
C ASP A 105 -17.01 -3.42 -4.82
N PHE A 106 -16.42 -2.27 -5.12
CA PHE A 106 -15.84 -2.01 -6.43
C PHE A 106 -14.69 -2.99 -6.73
N GLY A 107 -13.75 -3.18 -5.80
CA GLY A 107 -12.64 -4.11 -5.95
C GLY A 107 -13.12 -5.54 -6.22
N ALA A 108 -14.12 -6.00 -5.46
CA ALA A 108 -14.75 -7.31 -5.66
C ALA A 108 -15.40 -7.44 -7.02
N ALA A 109 -16.11 -6.38 -7.50
CA ALA A 109 -16.73 -6.35 -8.83
C ALA A 109 -15.69 -6.35 -9.97
N VAL A 110 -14.51 -5.75 -9.78
CA VAL A 110 -13.37 -5.86 -10.71
C VAL A 110 -12.77 -7.26 -10.70
N GLY A 111 -12.86 -7.98 -9.58
CA GLY A 111 -12.26 -9.30 -9.36
C GLY A 111 -10.99 -9.26 -8.51
N ILE A 112 -10.70 -8.15 -7.85
CA ILE A 112 -9.56 -7.97 -6.96
C ILE A 112 -9.80 -8.72 -5.64
N ARG A 113 -8.74 -9.31 -5.07
CA ARG A 113 -8.83 -10.16 -3.89
C ARG A 113 -8.25 -9.55 -2.61
N SER A 114 -7.71 -8.33 -2.71
CA SER A 114 -7.16 -7.60 -1.55
C SER A 114 -7.63 -6.16 -1.56
N PHE A 115 -7.86 -5.64 -0.38
CA PHE A 115 -8.11 -4.22 -0.11
C PHE A 115 -7.02 -3.69 0.81
N GLY A 116 -6.58 -2.45 0.62
CA GLY A 116 -5.57 -1.80 1.45
C GLY A 116 -5.90 -0.34 1.76
N CYS A 117 -5.40 0.16 2.87
CA CYS A 117 -5.38 1.59 3.22
C CYS A 117 -4.42 1.86 4.38
N HIS A 118 -4.09 3.15 4.57
CA HIS A 118 -3.55 3.62 5.83
C HIS A 118 -4.66 3.67 6.90
N ILE A 119 -4.40 3.13 8.08
CA ILE A 119 -5.35 3.17 9.20
C ILE A 119 -5.11 4.35 10.15
N GLY A 120 -4.01 5.08 9.95
CA GLY A 120 -3.53 6.15 10.81
C GLY A 120 -2.56 5.65 11.91
N PHE A 121 -2.07 6.55 12.74
CA PHE A 121 -1.17 6.20 13.85
C PHE A 121 -1.91 5.45 14.95
N VAL A 122 -1.62 4.15 15.09
CA VAL A 122 -2.16 3.36 16.20
C VAL A 122 -1.47 3.78 17.49
N PRO A 123 -2.23 4.15 18.56
CA PRO A 123 -1.64 4.48 19.85
C PRO A 123 -0.83 3.33 20.44
N GLU A 124 0.28 3.63 21.12
CA GLU A 124 1.05 2.61 21.87
C GLU A 124 0.25 2.05 23.06
N GLU A 125 -0.49 2.94 23.73
CA GLU A 125 -1.36 2.55 24.83
C GLU A 125 -2.71 2.05 24.31
N ARG A 126 -3.24 1.00 24.95
CA ARG A 126 -4.60 0.49 24.69
C ARG A 126 -5.66 1.41 25.32
N ASN A 127 -5.69 2.65 24.87
CA ASN A 127 -6.67 3.66 25.26
C ASN A 127 -7.96 3.56 24.43
N ALA A 128 -8.90 4.49 24.66
CA ALA A 128 -10.18 4.49 23.95
C ALA A 128 -10.02 4.60 22.42
N ASP A 129 -9.07 5.41 21.93
CA ASP A 129 -8.84 5.55 20.48
C ASP A 129 -8.27 4.26 19.87
N TYR A 130 -7.37 3.57 20.58
CA TYR A 130 -6.87 2.25 20.17
C TYR A 130 -8.01 1.25 20.02
N GLU A 131 -8.88 1.14 21.04
CA GLU A 131 -10.02 0.23 21.03
C GLU A 131 -10.99 0.54 19.88
N GLU A 132 -11.30 1.81 19.66
CA GLU A 132 -12.19 2.27 18.58
C GLU A 132 -11.63 1.92 17.20
N VAL A 133 -10.36 2.22 16.94
CA VAL A 133 -9.72 1.90 15.65
C VAL A 133 -9.63 0.39 15.45
N ARG A 134 -9.31 -0.37 16.51
CA ARG A 134 -9.33 -1.83 16.44
C ARG A 134 -10.70 -2.38 16.01
N GLU A 135 -11.79 -1.86 16.60
CA GLU A 135 -13.14 -2.30 16.25
C GLU A 135 -13.52 -1.89 14.81
N VAL A 136 -13.09 -0.71 14.32
CA VAL A 136 -13.28 -0.31 12.92
C VAL A 136 -12.55 -1.29 11.99
N VAL A 137 -11.28 -1.60 12.28
CA VAL A 137 -10.50 -2.55 11.48
C VAL A 137 -11.14 -3.93 11.46
N ARG A 138 -11.70 -4.40 12.59
CA ARG A 138 -12.46 -5.66 12.68
C ARG A 138 -13.68 -5.65 11.76
N ARG A 139 -14.51 -4.60 11.83
CA ARG A 139 -15.72 -4.50 10.98
C ARG A 139 -15.37 -4.45 9.50
N ILE A 140 -14.32 -3.74 9.14
CA ILE A 140 -13.83 -3.69 7.75
C ILE A 140 -13.29 -5.06 7.32
N ALA A 141 -12.52 -5.72 8.17
CA ALA A 141 -11.99 -7.05 7.89
C ALA A 141 -13.13 -8.08 7.70
N ASP A 142 -14.13 -8.07 8.55
CA ASP A 142 -15.31 -8.95 8.45
C ASP A 142 -16.09 -8.67 7.15
N TYR A 143 -16.22 -7.38 6.77
CA TYR A 143 -16.85 -6.99 5.51
C TYR A 143 -16.03 -7.45 4.29
N ALA A 144 -14.71 -7.23 4.29
CA ALA A 144 -13.83 -7.72 3.23
C ALA A 144 -13.88 -9.25 3.10
N ALA A 145 -13.91 -9.97 4.23
CA ALA A 145 -14.04 -11.44 4.25
C ALA A 145 -15.34 -11.91 3.59
N SER A 146 -16.47 -11.20 3.76
CA SER A 146 -17.74 -11.54 3.10
C SER A 146 -17.66 -11.45 1.57
N HIS A 147 -16.69 -10.71 1.02
CA HIS A 147 -16.37 -10.63 -0.40
C HIS A 147 -15.20 -11.54 -0.82
N GLY A 148 -14.71 -12.39 0.09
CA GLY A 148 -13.53 -13.23 -0.14
C GLY A 148 -12.24 -12.45 -0.29
N MET A 149 -12.16 -11.25 0.30
CA MET A 149 -11.02 -10.36 0.20
C MET A 149 -10.18 -10.34 1.49
N THR A 150 -8.89 -10.13 1.30
CA THR A 150 -7.92 -9.83 2.35
C THR A 150 -7.93 -8.32 2.63
N PHE A 151 -7.79 -7.91 3.89
CA PHE A 151 -7.56 -6.52 4.26
C PHE A 151 -6.08 -6.32 4.60
N CYS A 152 -5.38 -5.50 3.82
CA CYS A 152 -3.96 -5.22 3.97
C CYS A 152 -3.77 -3.88 4.68
N LEU A 153 -3.20 -3.90 5.89
CA LEU A 153 -2.75 -2.70 6.59
C LEU A 153 -1.45 -2.23 5.93
N GLU A 154 -1.35 -0.95 5.58
CA GLU A 154 -0.12 -0.40 5.07
C GLU A 154 0.82 0.00 6.22
N THR A 155 2.11 -0.39 6.09
CA THR A 155 3.13 -0.08 7.11
C THR A 155 3.67 1.34 6.97
N GLY A 156 4.26 1.83 8.07
CA GLY A 156 5.08 3.02 8.08
C GLY A 156 4.93 3.89 9.32
N GLN A 157 3.73 4.10 9.78
CA GLN A 157 3.44 5.03 10.87
C GLN A 157 3.91 4.49 12.21
N GLU A 158 3.74 3.19 12.46
CA GLU A 158 4.13 2.55 13.71
C GLU A 158 5.42 1.75 13.57
N PRO A 159 6.22 1.62 14.66
CA PRO A 159 7.24 0.61 14.75
C PRO A 159 6.67 -0.79 14.53
N ALA A 160 7.39 -1.66 13.83
CA ALA A 160 6.93 -3.00 13.48
C ALA A 160 6.45 -3.85 14.68
N PRO A 161 7.05 -3.80 15.88
CA PRO A 161 6.53 -4.51 17.05
C PRO A 161 5.14 -4.02 17.49
N LEU A 162 4.88 -2.70 17.43
CA LEU A 162 3.57 -2.13 17.77
C LEU A 162 2.51 -2.54 16.75
N LEU A 163 2.84 -2.47 15.47
CA LEU A 163 1.93 -2.95 14.42
C LEU A 163 1.61 -4.44 14.58
N LEU A 164 2.60 -5.27 14.92
CA LEU A 164 2.39 -6.70 15.18
C LEU A 164 1.49 -6.93 16.40
N GLN A 165 1.65 -6.13 17.47
CA GLN A 165 0.76 -6.18 18.62
C GLN A 165 -0.68 -5.85 18.21
N PHE A 166 -0.89 -4.73 17.50
CA PHE A 166 -2.21 -4.33 17.01
C PHE A 166 -2.83 -5.39 16.08
N PHE A 167 -2.04 -5.94 15.17
CA PHE A 167 -2.45 -7.02 14.29
C PHE A 167 -2.97 -8.23 15.07
N ASN A 168 -2.26 -8.65 16.12
CA ASN A 168 -2.68 -9.74 16.99
C ASN A 168 -3.97 -9.40 17.77
N ASP A 169 -4.09 -8.15 18.23
CA ASP A 169 -5.29 -7.69 18.94
C ASP A 169 -6.52 -7.58 18.04
N VAL A 170 -6.33 -7.27 16.74
CA VAL A 170 -7.41 -7.32 15.73
C VAL A 170 -7.96 -8.75 15.58
N ALA A 171 -7.10 -9.75 15.62
CA ALA A 171 -7.45 -11.18 15.60
C ALA A 171 -8.44 -11.55 14.46
N ARG A 172 -8.12 -11.12 13.21
CA ARG A 172 -8.87 -11.52 12.02
C ARG A 172 -7.90 -12.19 11.03
N PRO A 173 -8.18 -13.43 10.58
CA PRO A 173 -7.24 -14.20 9.75
C PRO A 173 -7.02 -13.61 8.37
N ASN A 174 -7.97 -12.82 7.86
CA ASN A 174 -7.89 -12.13 6.58
C ASN A 174 -7.25 -10.73 6.67
N VAL A 175 -6.85 -10.25 7.85
CA VAL A 175 -6.00 -9.07 7.99
C VAL A 175 -4.57 -9.47 7.67
N LYS A 176 -3.92 -8.70 6.81
CA LYS A 176 -2.56 -8.92 6.31
C LYS A 176 -1.84 -7.57 6.23
N ILE A 177 -0.67 -7.56 5.64
CA ILE A 177 0.18 -6.37 5.55
C ILE A 177 0.53 -6.11 4.08
N ASN A 178 0.33 -4.87 3.65
CA ASN A 178 1.04 -4.27 2.54
C ASN A 178 2.27 -3.56 3.11
N PHE A 179 3.45 -4.07 2.81
CA PHE A 179 4.68 -3.57 3.41
C PHE A 179 5.30 -2.46 2.57
N ASP A 180 5.39 -1.27 3.11
CA ASP A 180 6.11 -0.14 2.51
C ASP A 180 7.40 0.14 3.30
N PRO A 181 8.58 -0.15 2.72
CA PRO A 181 9.85 0.06 3.39
C PRO A 181 10.20 1.55 3.53
N ALA A 182 9.78 2.39 2.58
CA ALA A 182 10.10 3.81 2.60
C ALA A 182 9.27 4.55 3.66
N ASN A 183 8.00 4.18 3.84
CA ASN A 183 7.18 4.80 4.87
C ASN A 183 7.80 4.64 6.26
N MET A 184 8.44 3.53 6.56
CA MET A 184 9.15 3.35 7.83
C MET A 184 10.28 4.37 8.01
N ILE A 185 11.00 4.70 6.94
CA ILE A 185 12.04 5.73 6.91
C ILE A 185 11.42 7.12 7.03
N LEU A 186 10.39 7.41 6.21
CA LEU A 186 9.74 8.71 6.15
C LEU A 186 9.12 9.12 7.49
N TYR A 187 8.54 8.16 8.22
CA TYR A 187 7.99 8.40 9.56
C TYR A 187 9.02 8.25 10.69
N GLY A 188 10.22 7.73 10.39
CA GLY A 188 11.24 7.46 11.41
C GLY A 188 10.85 6.33 12.36
N SER A 189 9.99 5.40 11.94
CA SER A 189 9.42 4.35 12.78
C SER A 189 10.31 3.11 12.92
N GLY A 190 11.36 2.95 12.09
CA GLY A 190 12.31 1.85 12.24
C GLY A 190 13.03 1.44 10.96
N GLU A 191 13.99 0.53 11.11
CA GLU A 191 14.76 -0.02 10.00
C GLU A 191 13.91 -0.98 9.16
N PRO A 192 13.71 -0.71 7.85
CA PRO A 192 12.74 -1.44 7.03
C PRO A 192 13.09 -2.91 6.85
N ILE A 193 14.36 -3.28 6.78
CA ILE A 193 14.77 -4.68 6.58
C ILE A 193 14.49 -5.53 7.82
N GLU A 194 14.75 -5.00 9.02
CA GLU A 194 14.46 -5.69 10.27
C GLU A 194 12.93 -5.77 10.49
N ALA A 195 12.21 -4.69 10.19
CA ALA A 195 10.76 -4.67 10.23
C ALA A 195 10.13 -5.69 9.28
N PHE A 196 10.63 -5.77 8.05
CA PHE A 196 10.17 -6.77 7.08
C PHE A 196 10.37 -8.20 7.60
N ARG A 197 11.54 -8.51 8.18
CA ARG A 197 11.80 -9.84 8.73
C ARG A 197 10.81 -10.21 9.83
N LEU A 198 10.50 -9.28 10.72
CA LEU A 198 9.52 -9.48 11.80
C LEU A 198 8.10 -9.70 11.24
N LEU A 199 7.69 -8.87 10.28
CA LEU A 199 6.33 -8.86 9.75
C LEU A 199 6.11 -9.86 8.59
N ARG A 200 7.18 -10.47 8.07
CA ARG A 200 7.17 -11.33 6.87
C ARG A 200 6.03 -12.35 6.81
N PRO A 201 5.67 -13.05 7.91
CA PRO A 201 4.59 -14.05 7.85
C PRO A 201 3.21 -13.47 7.47
N TYR A 202 3.04 -12.18 7.61
CA TYR A 202 1.79 -11.46 7.35
C TYR A 202 1.82 -10.63 6.06
N VAL A 203 3.00 -10.44 5.46
CA VAL A 203 3.17 -9.62 4.25
C VAL A 203 2.67 -10.37 3.03
N VAL A 204 1.71 -9.78 2.32
CA VAL A 204 1.13 -10.32 1.08
C VAL A 204 1.32 -9.40 -0.12
N SER A 205 1.68 -8.15 0.12
CA SER A 205 2.02 -7.16 -0.90
C SER A 205 3.12 -6.23 -0.40
N ILE A 206 3.89 -5.65 -1.31
CA ILE A 206 5.02 -4.77 -0.99
C ILE A 206 4.95 -3.54 -1.91
N HIS A 207 5.22 -2.35 -1.35
CA HIS A 207 5.51 -1.16 -2.14
C HIS A 207 7.00 -1.05 -2.46
N GLY A 208 7.30 -0.78 -3.70
CA GLY A 208 8.63 -0.41 -4.18
C GLY A 208 8.78 1.10 -4.13
N LYS A 209 9.18 1.62 -3.00
CA LYS A 209 9.31 3.04 -2.68
C LYS A 209 10.61 3.30 -1.94
N ASP A 210 11.16 4.51 -2.05
CA ASP A 210 12.39 4.89 -1.39
C ASP A 210 12.31 6.31 -0.83
N GLY A 211 13.13 6.61 0.16
CA GLY A 211 13.12 7.91 0.81
C GLY A 211 14.26 8.08 1.79
N ASP A 212 14.46 9.31 2.25
CA ASP A 212 15.43 9.67 3.27
C ASP A 212 14.75 9.96 4.60
N TRP A 213 15.50 9.72 5.68
CA TRP A 213 15.05 9.97 7.04
C TRP A 213 14.68 11.44 7.28
N PRO A 214 13.76 11.70 8.23
CA PRO A 214 13.46 13.06 8.66
C PRO A 214 14.72 13.80 9.17
N GLU A 215 14.77 15.09 8.92
CA GLU A 215 15.81 15.94 9.49
C GLU A 215 15.72 15.94 11.03
N ARG A 216 16.78 15.52 11.69
CA ARG A 216 16.83 15.47 13.18
C ARG A 216 16.58 16.84 13.85
N ALA A 217 16.88 17.94 13.13
CA ALA A 217 16.69 19.30 13.62
C ALA A 217 15.22 19.77 13.54
N LYS A 218 14.33 19.01 12.92
CA LYS A 218 12.91 19.37 12.72
C LYS A 218 12.00 18.30 13.34
N PRO A 219 11.77 18.29 14.65
CA PRO A 219 10.87 17.34 15.29
C PRO A 219 9.48 17.33 14.64
N GLY A 220 8.95 16.15 14.35
CA GLY A 220 7.65 15.99 13.70
C GLY A 220 7.65 16.14 12.18
N ALA A 221 8.78 16.50 11.55
CA ALA A 221 8.90 16.47 10.11
C ALA A 221 8.83 15.03 9.58
N LEU A 222 8.26 14.87 8.40
CA LEU A 222 8.44 13.65 7.61
C LEU A 222 9.80 13.65 6.90
N GLY A 223 10.29 12.46 6.59
CA GLY A 223 11.38 12.28 5.64
C GLY A 223 10.99 12.75 4.24
N VAL A 224 11.91 12.60 3.30
CA VAL A 224 11.72 13.03 1.92
C VAL A 224 11.73 11.83 1.00
N GLU A 225 10.65 11.64 0.24
CA GLU A 225 10.60 10.59 -0.80
C GLU A 225 11.66 10.85 -1.87
N ARG A 226 12.29 9.77 -2.34
CA ARG A 226 13.35 9.76 -3.35
C ARG A 226 13.00 8.84 -4.51
N PRO A 227 13.57 9.07 -5.70
CA PRO A 227 13.53 8.07 -6.76
C PRO A 227 14.01 6.72 -6.26
N LEU A 228 13.36 5.64 -6.69
CA LEU A 228 13.66 4.30 -6.22
C LEU A 228 15.15 3.93 -6.42
N GLY A 229 15.81 3.57 -5.36
CA GLY A 229 17.25 3.25 -5.32
C GLY A 229 18.17 4.44 -4.99
N ALA A 230 17.60 5.64 -4.82
CA ALA A 230 18.36 6.86 -4.48
C ALA A 230 18.19 7.30 -3.00
N GLY A 231 17.38 6.58 -2.24
CA GLY A 231 17.12 6.88 -0.83
C GLY A 231 17.82 5.91 0.14
N SER A 232 17.36 5.93 1.37
CA SER A 232 17.96 5.25 2.52
C SER A 232 17.46 3.82 2.76
N VAL A 233 16.47 3.31 2.00
CA VAL A 233 15.94 1.93 2.12
C VAL A 233 16.98 0.87 1.79
N ASN A 234 17.96 1.19 0.94
CA ASN A 234 18.88 0.21 0.38
C ASN A 234 18.15 -0.86 -0.44
N ILE A 235 17.46 -0.40 -1.49
CA ILE A 235 16.62 -1.24 -2.36
C ILE A 235 17.29 -2.55 -2.82
N PRO A 236 18.58 -2.58 -3.23
CA PRO A 236 19.23 -3.83 -3.60
C PRO A 236 19.27 -4.87 -2.46
N LYS A 237 19.59 -4.44 -1.23
CA LYS A 237 19.60 -5.32 -0.06
C LYS A 237 18.19 -5.73 0.32
N PHE A 238 17.22 -4.81 0.24
CA PHE A 238 15.81 -5.09 0.54
C PHE A 238 15.24 -6.16 -0.42
N VAL A 239 15.37 -5.97 -1.73
CA VAL A 239 14.88 -6.94 -2.74
C VAL A 239 15.52 -8.32 -2.54
N ARG A 240 16.82 -8.37 -2.26
CA ARG A 240 17.50 -9.64 -1.94
C ARG A 240 16.90 -10.30 -0.69
N THR A 241 16.67 -9.53 0.39
CA THR A 241 16.03 -10.05 1.62
C THR A 241 14.63 -10.57 1.33
N VAL A 242 13.84 -9.87 0.52
CA VAL A 242 12.50 -10.32 0.09
C VAL A 242 12.58 -11.67 -0.62
N ARG A 243 13.50 -11.83 -1.59
CA ARG A 243 13.70 -13.10 -2.32
C ARG A 243 14.14 -14.22 -1.39
N GLU A 244 15.15 -13.99 -0.55
CA GLU A 244 15.65 -14.97 0.42
C GLU A 244 14.61 -15.43 1.44
N SER A 245 13.60 -14.59 1.71
CA SER A 245 12.49 -14.90 2.61
C SER A 245 11.46 -15.88 2.03
N GLY A 246 11.58 -16.26 0.76
CA GLY A 246 10.59 -17.05 0.06
C GLY A 246 9.27 -16.31 -0.23
N TYR A 247 9.30 -14.98 -0.31
CA TYR A 247 8.14 -14.20 -0.70
C TYR A 247 7.83 -14.39 -2.20
N THR A 248 6.56 -14.67 -2.53
CA THR A 248 6.09 -14.96 -3.90
C THR A 248 5.01 -14.01 -4.39
N GLY A 249 4.78 -12.91 -3.67
CA GLY A 249 3.81 -11.87 -4.05
C GLY A 249 4.37 -10.86 -5.07
N THR A 250 3.90 -9.63 -4.97
CA THR A 250 4.29 -8.54 -5.87
C THR A 250 5.07 -7.45 -5.12
N ILE A 251 6.04 -6.83 -5.79
CA ILE A 251 6.55 -5.50 -5.41
C ILE A 251 5.96 -4.50 -6.41
N ASN A 252 5.15 -3.58 -5.92
CA ASN A 252 4.47 -2.60 -6.73
C ASN A 252 5.15 -1.24 -6.55
N VAL A 253 5.71 -0.70 -7.63
CA VAL A 253 6.29 0.64 -7.58
C VAL A 253 5.21 1.64 -7.18
N GLU A 254 5.45 2.34 -6.08
CA GLU A 254 4.70 3.52 -5.66
C GLU A 254 5.66 4.71 -5.67
N SER A 255 5.29 5.78 -6.35
CA SER A 255 6.10 7.00 -6.37
C SER A 255 5.23 8.24 -6.46
N GLY A 256 5.41 9.14 -5.50
CA GLY A 256 4.92 10.51 -5.52
C GLY A 256 5.98 11.51 -6.03
N VAL A 257 7.19 11.05 -6.35
CA VAL A 257 8.27 11.91 -6.84
C VAL A 257 8.01 12.26 -8.30
N HIS A 258 7.83 13.54 -8.56
CA HIS A 258 7.56 14.03 -9.91
C HIS A 258 8.73 14.81 -10.50
N GLY A 259 9.87 14.98 -9.86
CA GLY A 259 11.05 15.66 -10.38
C GLY A 259 10.81 16.54 -11.64
N ASP A 260 11.84 16.78 -12.43
CA ASP A 260 11.72 17.46 -13.73
C ASP A 260 11.23 16.52 -14.86
N GLU A 261 11.19 15.20 -14.58
CA GLU A 261 10.80 14.17 -15.55
C GLU A 261 9.30 13.85 -15.43
N PRO A 262 8.63 13.55 -16.56
CA PRO A 262 7.25 13.06 -16.52
C PRO A 262 7.09 11.81 -15.65
N HIS A 263 6.00 11.72 -14.90
CA HIS A 263 5.76 10.65 -13.93
C HIS A 263 5.94 9.22 -14.50
N HIS A 264 5.49 9.00 -15.75
CA HIS A 264 5.64 7.70 -16.41
C HIS A 264 7.11 7.32 -16.67
N VAL A 265 8.01 8.29 -16.85
CA VAL A 265 9.45 8.05 -17.02
C VAL A 265 10.05 7.57 -15.70
N THR A 266 9.71 8.23 -14.60
CA THR A 266 10.14 7.84 -13.25
C THR A 266 9.65 6.43 -12.90
N LEU A 267 8.37 6.11 -13.14
CA LEU A 267 7.82 4.78 -12.93
C LEU A 267 8.52 3.71 -13.77
N ARG A 268 8.76 3.99 -15.06
CA ARG A 268 9.45 3.04 -15.96
C ARG A 268 10.90 2.76 -15.50
N ALA A 269 11.61 3.77 -15.04
CA ALA A 269 12.95 3.61 -14.48
C ALA A 269 12.94 2.73 -13.22
N ALA A 270 12.00 2.96 -12.31
CA ALA A 270 11.81 2.18 -11.09
C ALA A 270 11.44 0.71 -11.38
N VAL A 271 10.51 0.46 -12.29
CA VAL A 271 10.14 -0.89 -12.75
C VAL A 271 11.38 -1.60 -13.35
N GLY A 272 12.14 -0.90 -14.19
CA GLY A 272 13.37 -1.43 -14.76
C GLY A 272 14.43 -1.78 -13.72
N LEU A 273 14.57 -0.97 -12.66
CA LEU A 273 15.47 -1.27 -11.54
C LEU A 273 15.02 -2.55 -10.79
N LEU A 274 13.75 -2.65 -10.40
CA LEU A 274 13.25 -3.83 -9.69
C LEU A 274 13.39 -5.12 -10.51
N LYS A 275 13.12 -5.07 -11.81
CA LYS A 275 13.33 -6.22 -12.71
C LYS A 275 14.79 -6.67 -12.73
N ARG A 276 15.75 -5.74 -12.89
CA ARG A 276 17.18 -6.08 -12.83
C ARG A 276 17.58 -6.70 -11.49
N LEU A 277 17.07 -6.17 -10.37
CA LEU A 277 17.36 -6.70 -9.03
C LEU A 277 16.69 -8.05 -8.77
N ARG A 278 15.53 -8.31 -9.36
CA ARG A 278 14.87 -9.60 -9.31
C ARG A 278 15.68 -10.66 -10.06
N ASP A 279 16.20 -10.31 -11.23
CA ASP A 279 16.86 -11.24 -12.15
C ASP A 279 18.35 -11.45 -11.83
N SER A 280 18.91 -10.68 -10.87
CA SER A 280 20.29 -10.83 -10.38
C SER A 280 20.34 -11.82 -9.21
#